data_363f82473630d463750b134d557480ec
#
_entry.id   363f82473630d463750b134d557480ec
#
_cell.length_a   1.000
_cell.length_b   1.000
_cell.length_c   1.000
_cell.angle_alpha   90.00
_cell.angle_beta   90.00
_cell.angle_gamma   90.00
#
_symmetry.space_group_name_H-M   'P 1'
#
loop_
_entity.id
_entity.type
_entity.pdbx_description
1 polymer ?
#
loop_
_entity_poly.entity_id
_entity_poly.type
_entity_poly.pdbx_seq_one_letter_code
_entity_poly.pdbx_strand_id
1 'polypeptide(L)'
;MGWVIVSTMANTRFLHAEEENENVLFEIKGYMVEGNSILAEEELMLVLQPYTGPGMSAETVNTAKDALEKFYHNQGYPTVLVNIPMQTLDSNMVKFQVVESRIGKVRVSGNEYFTMKRLLRSLPSITPGNILYLPQLEKELNRLNRNPNITVAPVLGPGKEFGTIDVELKVKDRLPLNASLEMNNYSTHTTTDLRSSFKINYDNFWQRDHSLSLQFQTSPEDPDEVKVIAGSYLMGSFLNEDHMVACYAVWSDSDVAIVDDLRVISKGSIFGIRYIIPLPAMQSYYHNLTLGMDYKKFDEVIDLNPTNKGTSTDSETATDQSVDGSTEDSTSTDTSGSENTDTSSDTGNKDESSGIDYLPVSITYGASFDDPWGRNQFSMGVGAAFRGLVTDQSEFELKRYKARASYMTFNFSLTREQNITESSSVYTRMNAQLATMPLISNEQFFGGGASSVRGYKENEATGDSGISGTIEIRLPDVGTILYHMTPWLNPSSIRPYLFYDIAELSVQQPLPEQKSEFTLQGTGMGLRGNITQYFHYQFDMGYPLVSTENIDSGDLQFYFKVSGEF
;
A
#
# COMPACT_ATOMS: atom_id res chain seq x y z
N MET A 1 -8.61 19.13 -20.38
CA MET A 1 -7.79 18.61 -21.50
C MET A 1 -8.57 18.79 -22.78
N GLY A 2 -8.04 19.67 -23.68
CA GLY A 2 -8.75 20.10 -24.86
C GLY A 2 -8.69 19.07 -25.98
N TRP A 3 -9.81 18.90 -26.63
CA TRP A 3 -9.94 18.12 -27.86
C TRP A 3 -9.51 18.99 -29.03
N VAL A 4 -8.55 18.53 -29.82
CA VAL A 4 -8.20 19.16 -31.11
C VAL A 4 -8.82 18.32 -32.21
N ILE A 5 -9.86 18.87 -32.85
CA ILE A 5 -10.43 18.34 -34.10
C ILE A 5 -9.67 19.03 -35.26
N VAL A 6 -8.93 18.24 -36.02
CA VAL A 6 -8.33 18.70 -37.27
C VAL A 6 -9.37 18.49 -38.39
N SER A 7 -9.99 19.58 -38.85
CA SER A 7 -10.85 19.61 -40.02
C SER A 7 -9.99 19.95 -41.23
N THR A 8 -9.82 19.01 -42.15
CA THR A 8 -9.26 19.25 -43.50
C THR A 8 -10.39 19.72 -44.44
N MET A 9 -10.41 21.00 -44.73
CA MET A 9 -11.29 21.56 -45.78
C MET A 9 -10.75 21.20 -47.17
N ALA A 10 -11.50 20.39 -47.91
CA ALA A 10 -11.40 20.32 -49.36
C ALA A 10 -12.41 21.28 -49.96
N ASN A 11 -11.89 22.37 -50.55
CA ASN A 11 -12.67 23.35 -51.27
C ASN A 11 -13.11 22.77 -52.65
N THR A 12 -14.36 22.35 -52.76
CA THR A 12 -14.99 22.13 -54.04
C THR A 12 -16.16 23.11 -54.17
N ARG A 13 -15.98 24.09 -55.05
CA ARG A 13 -17.07 24.99 -55.48
C ARG A 13 -18.13 24.14 -56.17
N PHE A 14 -19.28 23.98 -55.57
CA PHE A 14 -20.51 23.58 -56.22
C PHE A 14 -21.38 24.81 -56.42
N LEU A 15 -21.86 24.95 -57.68
CA LEU A 15 -22.82 25.93 -58.11
C LEU A 15 -24.08 25.90 -57.24
N HIS A 16 -24.50 27.07 -56.74
CA HIS A 16 -25.80 27.26 -56.13
C HIS A 16 -26.88 27.01 -57.19
N ALA A 17 -27.62 25.92 -57.00
CA ALA A 17 -29.01 25.85 -57.37
C ALA A 17 -29.80 26.22 -56.12
N GLU A 18 -30.39 27.39 -56.07
CA GLU A 18 -31.47 27.70 -55.14
C GLU A 18 -32.65 26.81 -55.51
N GLU A 19 -32.78 25.63 -54.84
CA GLU A 19 -34.03 24.94 -54.73
C GLU A 19 -34.87 25.68 -53.69
N GLU A 20 -35.93 26.34 -54.12
CA GLU A 20 -37.04 26.74 -53.26
C GLU A 20 -37.56 25.49 -52.56
N ASN A 21 -37.12 25.28 -51.32
CA ASN A 21 -37.67 24.26 -50.41
C ASN A 21 -39.07 24.76 -49.98
N GLU A 22 -40.12 24.44 -50.76
CA GLU A 22 -41.49 24.50 -50.25
C GLU A 22 -41.52 23.60 -49.01
N ASN A 23 -41.66 24.21 -47.80
CA ASN A 23 -41.88 23.50 -46.55
C ASN A 23 -43.22 22.77 -46.66
N VAL A 24 -43.22 21.54 -47.19
CA VAL A 24 -44.40 20.68 -47.24
C VAL A 24 -44.74 20.30 -45.81
N LEU A 25 -45.83 20.87 -45.32
CA LEU A 25 -46.38 20.55 -44.00
C LEU A 25 -47.30 19.33 -44.12
N PHE A 26 -47.14 18.36 -43.18
CA PHE A 26 -47.93 17.15 -43.09
C PHE A 26 -48.30 16.85 -41.63
N GLU A 27 -49.23 15.94 -41.40
CA GLU A 27 -49.61 15.48 -40.09
C GLU A 27 -48.80 14.24 -39.75
N ILE A 28 -48.15 14.20 -38.57
CA ILE A 28 -47.50 13.02 -38.02
C ILE A 28 -48.37 12.46 -36.86
N LYS A 29 -48.98 11.29 -37.06
CA LYS A 29 -49.79 10.62 -36.01
C LYS A 29 -48.92 9.86 -35.05
N GLY A 30 -47.72 9.44 -35.44
CA GLY A 30 -46.79 8.71 -34.59
C GLY A 30 -45.54 8.28 -35.33
N TYR A 31 -44.66 7.67 -34.58
CA TYR A 31 -43.41 7.13 -35.09
C TYR A 31 -43.39 5.60 -34.91
N MET A 32 -42.80 4.90 -35.85
CA MET A 32 -42.51 3.48 -35.79
C MET A 32 -40.99 3.32 -35.71
N VAL A 33 -40.48 2.77 -34.60
CA VAL A 33 -39.04 2.58 -34.38
C VAL A 33 -38.71 1.10 -34.62
N GLU A 34 -37.99 0.83 -35.68
CA GLU A 34 -37.53 -0.51 -36.05
C GLU A 34 -36.04 -0.69 -35.69
N GLY A 35 -35.63 -1.88 -35.23
CA GLY A 35 -34.23 -2.21 -34.90
C GLY A 35 -33.81 -1.90 -33.47
N ASN A 36 -34.74 -1.43 -32.62
CA ASN A 36 -34.48 -1.27 -31.19
C ASN A 36 -34.55 -2.60 -30.46
N SER A 37 -33.54 -2.92 -29.65
CA SER A 37 -33.51 -4.08 -28.73
C SER A 37 -33.04 -3.71 -27.32
N ILE A 38 -32.60 -2.48 -27.11
CA ILE A 38 -31.92 -2.04 -25.87
C ILE A 38 -32.87 -1.36 -24.91
N LEU A 39 -33.72 -0.43 -25.41
CA LEU A 39 -34.56 0.43 -24.58
C LEU A 39 -36.04 0.03 -24.68
N ALA A 40 -36.81 0.37 -23.64
CA ALA A 40 -38.24 0.14 -23.65
C ALA A 40 -38.95 1.00 -24.70
N GLU A 41 -39.91 0.44 -25.43
CA GLU A 41 -40.62 1.15 -26.49
C GLU A 41 -41.39 2.36 -25.96
N GLU A 42 -41.92 2.26 -24.73
CA GLU A 42 -42.63 3.35 -24.04
C GLU A 42 -41.72 4.56 -23.84
N GLU A 43 -40.46 4.37 -23.48
CA GLU A 43 -39.50 5.46 -23.29
C GLU A 43 -39.18 6.17 -24.62
N LEU A 44 -39.03 5.40 -25.71
CA LEU A 44 -38.79 5.97 -27.04
C LEU A 44 -40.00 6.80 -27.51
N MET A 45 -41.22 6.32 -27.26
CA MET A 45 -42.44 7.03 -27.62
C MET A 45 -42.60 8.33 -26.83
N LEU A 46 -42.22 8.38 -25.56
CA LEU A 46 -42.21 9.59 -24.76
C LEU A 46 -41.27 10.66 -25.30
N VAL A 47 -40.10 10.26 -25.80
CA VAL A 47 -39.14 11.17 -26.45
C VAL A 47 -39.67 11.73 -27.75
N LEU A 48 -40.41 10.94 -28.52
CA LEU A 48 -40.95 11.29 -29.84
C LEU A 48 -42.29 12.02 -29.79
N GLN A 49 -43.01 11.95 -28.68
CA GLN A 49 -44.33 12.58 -28.49
C GLN A 49 -44.37 14.07 -28.81
N PRO A 50 -43.37 14.92 -28.43
CA PRO A 50 -43.38 16.36 -28.74
C PRO A 50 -43.32 16.66 -30.24
N TYR A 51 -42.96 15.70 -31.09
CA TYR A 51 -42.76 15.83 -32.51
C TYR A 51 -43.94 15.22 -33.31
N THR A 52 -45.07 14.95 -32.67
CA THR A 52 -46.32 14.48 -33.29
C THR A 52 -47.34 15.59 -33.40
N GLY A 53 -48.22 15.53 -34.38
CA GLY A 53 -49.34 16.49 -34.58
C GLY A 53 -49.47 16.98 -36.01
N PRO A 54 -50.40 17.96 -36.25
CA PRO A 54 -50.58 18.60 -37.53
C PRO A 54 -49.52 19.68 -37.77
N GLY A 55 -49.22 19.97 -39.05
CA GLY A 55 -48.30 21.06 -39.45
C GLY A 55 -46.83 20.79 -39.17
N MET A 56 -46.42 19.54 -39.20
CA MET A 56 -45.03 19.13 -39.06
C MET A 56 -44.28 19.18 -40.41
N SER A 57 -42.97 19.42 -40.36
CA SER A 57 -42.10 19.51 -41.53
C SER A 57 -41.06 18.40 -41.57
N ALA A 58 -40.35 18.23 -42.67
CA ALA A 58 -39.20 17.33 -42.75
C ALA A 58 -38.11 17.72 -41.76
N GLU A 59 -37.95 18.99 -41.40
CA GLU A 59 -37.03 19.46 -40.37
C GLU A 59 -37.43 18.96 -38.99
N THR A 60 -38.75 18.92 -38.69
CA THR A 60 -39.27 18.33 -37.44
C THR A 60 -38.94 16.87 -37.33
N VAL A 61 -39.02 16.09 -38.41
CA VAL A 61 -38.63 14.66 -38.45
C VAL A 61 -37.14 14.48 -38.19
N ASN A 62 -36.29 15.35 -38.76
CA ASN A 62 -34.86 15.31 -38.48
C ASN A 62 -34.57 15.66 -37.02
N THR A 63 -35.27 16.67 -36.46
CA THR A 63 -35.12 17.03 -35.04
C THR A 63 -35.58 15.90 -34.12
N ALA A 64 -36.65 15.18 -34.46
CA ALA A 64 -37.12 14.01 -33.74
C ALA A 64 -36.11 12.85 -33.80
N LYS A 65 -35.51 12.61 -34.97
CA LYS A 65 -34.43 11.66 -35.17
C LYS A 65 -33.22 11.99 -34.25
N ASP A 66 -32.78 13.26 -34.29
CA ASP A 66 -31.62 13.70 -33.47
C ASP A 66 -31.94 13.65 -31.98
N ALA A 67 -33.19 13.94 -31.56
CA ALA A 67 -33.63 13.80 -30.19
C ALA A 67 -33.60 12.33 -29.72
N LEU A 68 -34.06 11.42 -30.58
CA LEU A 68 -34.04 9.98 -30.29
C LEU A 68 -32.60 9.46 -30.22
N GLU A 69 -31.73 9.82 -31.16
CA GLU A 69 -30.30 9.44 -31.14
C GLU A 69 -29.60 9.96 -29.88
N LYS A 70 -29.83 11.25 -29.53
CA LYS A 70 -29.30 11.85 -28.31
C LYS A 70 -29.82 11.15 -27.05
N PHE A 71 -31.06 10.67 -27.06
CA PHE A 71 -31.60 9.89 -25.94
C PHE A 71 -30.83 8.58 -25.73
N TYR A 72 -30.55 7.81 -26.80
CA TYR A 72 -29.68 6.62 -26.69
C TYR A 72 -28.29 6.96 -26.16
N HIS A 73 -27.69 8.05 -26.66
CA HIS A 73 -26.36 8.50 -26.19
C HIS A 73 -26.39 8.85 -24.70
N ASN A 74 -27.43 9.53 -24.23
CA ASN A 74 -27.59 9.87 -22.81
C ASN A 74 -27.82 8.65 -21.92
N GLN A 75 -28.42 7.59 -22.48
CA GLN A 75 -28.60 6.30 -21.79
C GLN A 75 -27.31 5.45 -21.78
N GLY A 76 -26.21 5.96 -22.37
CA GLY A 76 -24.91 5.31 -22.35
C GLY A 76 -24.57 4.48 -23.59
N TYR A 77 -25.29 4.64 -24.71
CA TYR A 77 -25.08 3.93 -25.96
C TYR A 77 -24.63 4.89 -27.08
N PRO A 78 -23.40 5.42 -27.05
CA PRO A 78 -22.93 6.49 -27.96
C PRO A 78 -22.74 6.03 -29.40
N THR A 79 -22.86 4.75 -29.69
CA THR A 79 -22.64 4.17 -31.02
C THR A 79 -23.92 3.79 -31.74
N VAL A 80 -25.06 4.06 -31.12
CA VAL A 80 -26.37 3.90 -31.74
C VAL A 80 -26.63 5.04 -32.69
N LEU A 81 -27.08 4.73 -33.92
CA LEU A 81 -27.44 5.67 -34.95
C LEU A 81 -28.92 5.52 -35.28
N VAL A 82 -29.60 6.61 -35.57
CA VAL A 82 -30.98 6.61 -36.01
C VAL A 82 -31.03 7.11 -37.44
N ASN A 83 -31.56 6.31 -38.36
CA ASN A 83 -31.69 6.61 -39.77
C ASN A 83 -33.18 6.83 -40.13
N ILE A 84 -33.42 7.66 -41.12
CA ILE A 84 -34.73 7.83 -41.76
C ILE A 84 -34.66 7.06 -43.08
N PRO A 85 -35.29 5.86 -43.19
CA PRO A 85 -35.31 5.14 -44.44
C PRO A 85 -36.15 5.87 -45.49
N MET A 86 -35.89 5.60 -46.76
CA MET A 86 -36.79 6.07 -47.85
C MET A 86 -38.17 5.51 -47.60
N GLN A 87 -39.18 6.37 -47.46
CA GLN A 87 -40.53 5.99 -47.11
C GLN A 87 -41.58 6.92 -47.73
N THR A 88 -42.79 6.39 -47.91
CA THR A 88 -43.99 7.17 -48.24
C THR A 88 -44.85 7.34 -46.98
N LEU A 89 -45.45 8.50 -46.77
CA LEU A 89 -46.27 8.79 -45.59
C LEU A 89 -47.72 8.29 -45.76
N ASP A 90 -47.91 7.04 -46.16
CA ASP A 90 -49.22 6.52 -46.52
C ASP A 90 -50.22 6.41 -45.33
N SER A 91 -49.71 6.46 -44.09
CA SER A 91 -50.53 6.33 -42.84
C SER A 91 -50.27 7.45 -41.85
N ASN A 92 -49.61 8.54 -42.22
CA ASN A 92 -49.12 9.58 -41.31
C ASN A 92 -48.20 9.06 -40.19
N MET A 93 -47.61 7.90 -40.40
CA MET A 93 -46.59 7.28 -39.51
C MET A 93 -45.21 7.42 -40.11
N VAL A 94 -44.27 7.95 -39.32
CA VAL A 94 -42.87 8.07 -39.74
C VAL A 94 -42.08 6.88 -39.19
N LYS A 95 -41.33 6.21 -40.06
CA LYS A 95 -40.46 5.11 -39.66
C LYS A 95 -39.06 5.62 -39.38
N PHE A 96 -38.51 5.22 -38.23
CA PHE A 96 -37.12 5.35 -37.89
C PHE A 96 -36.47 3.98 -37.83
N GLN A 97 -35.25 3.87 -38.38
CA GLN A 97 -34.45 2.67 -38.29
C GLN A 97 -33.28 2.93 -37.34
N VAL A 98 -33.33 2.28 -36.17
CA VAL A 98 -32.25 2.28 -35.20
C VAL A 98 -31.22 1.25 -35.61
N VAL A 99 -29.96 1.69 -35.65
CA VAL A 99 -28.80 0.82 -35.91
C VAL A 99 -28.02 0.73 -34.62
N GLU A 100 -28.22 -0.35 -33.89
CA GLU A 100 -27.49 -0.68 -32.66
C GLU A 100 -26.14 -1.27 -33.04
N SER A 101 -25.16 -0.40 -33.26
CA SER A 101 -23.84 -0.80 -33.74
C SER A 101 -23.15 -1.76 -32.77
N ARG A 102 -22.73 -2.92 -33.28
CA ARG A 102 -22.04 -3.97 -32.52
C ARG A 102 -20.53 -3.86 -32.72
N ILE A 103 -19.79 -4.29 -31.72
CA ILE A 103 -18.32 -4.35 -31.77
C ILE A 103 -17.92 -5.41 -32.80
N GLY A 104 -17.22 -4.99 -33.85
CA GLY A 104 -16.68 -5.84 -34.90
C GLY A 104 -15.32 -6.40 -34.49
N LYS A 105 -14.27 -5.63 -34.66
CA LYS A 105 -12.91 -6.05 -34.33
C LYS A 105 -12.34 -5.23 -33.17
N VAL A 106 -11.60 -5.92 -32.30
CA VAL A 106 -10.81 -5.29 -31.27
C VAL A 106 -9.34 -5.48 -31.58
N ARG A 107 -8.60 -4.37 -31.62
CA ARG A 107 -7.15 -4.35 -31.81
C ARG A 107 -6.48 -3.72 -30.59
N VAL A 108 -5.27 -4.20 -30.31
CA VAL A 108 -4.41 -3.62 -29.27
C VAL A 108 -3.14 -3.16 -29.96
N SER A 109 -2.70 -1.94 -29.67
CA SER A 109 -1.49 -1.36 -30.22
C SER A 109 -0.69 -0.66 -29.13
N GLY A 110 0.65 -0.74 -29.23
CA GLY A 110 1.58 -0.08 -28.30
C GLY A 110 1.87 -0.81 -27.00
N ASN A 111 1.29 -2.00 -26.79
CA ASN A 111 1.60 -2.83 -25.62
C ASN A 111 2.94 -3.57 -25.83
N GLU A 112 3.82 -3.49 -24.82
CA GLU A 112 5.14 -4.13 -24.82
C GLU A 112 5.25 -5.18 -23.70
N TYR A 113 4.83 -4.84 -22.49
CA TYR A 113 4.97 -5.68 -21.29
C TYR A 113 3.67 -6.36 -20.86
N PHE A 114 2.52 -5.84 -21.30
CA PHE A 114 1.20 -6.40 -20.97
C PHE A 114 0.59 -7.10 -22.17
N THR A 115 0.23 -8.37 -22.02
CA THR A 115 -0.28 -9.17 -23.13
C THR A 115 -1.69 -8.73 -23.54
N MET A 116 -1.99 -8.81 -24.86
CA MET A 116 -3.34 -8.56 -25.40
C MET A 116 -4.41 -9.39 -24.67
N LYS A 117 -4.12 -10.68 -24.39
CA LYS A 117 -5.05 -11.56 -23.67
C LYS A 117 -5.43 -11.04 -22.28
N ARG A 118 -4.46 -10.48 -21.57
CA ARG A 118 -4.70 -9.86 -20.25
C ARG A 118 -5.60 -8.65 -20.38
N LEU A 119 -5.28 -7.74 -21.32
CA LEU A 119 -6.03 -6.50 -21.53
C LEU A 119 -7.50 -6.80 -21.87
N LEU A 120 -7.74 -7.69 -22.82
CA LEU A 120 -9.10 -8.08 -23.22
C LEU A 120 -9.88 -8.78 -22.10
N ARG A 121 -9.21 -9.52 -21.21
CA ARG A 121 -9.86 -10.10 -20.02
C ARG A 121 -10.37 -9.03 -19.06
N SER A 122 -9.68 -7.90 -18.97
CA SER A 122 -10.05 -6.78 -18.08
C SER A 122 -11.14 -5.88 -18.68
N LEU A 123 -11.49 -6.08 -19.95
CA LEU A 123 -12.44 -5.26 -20.71
C LEU A 123 -13.51 -6.12 -21.40
N PRO A 124 -14.31 -6.89 -20.65
CA PRO A 124 -15.34 -7.77 -21.23
C PRO A 124 -16.42 -7.02 -22.01
N SER A 125 -16.67 -5.73 -21.70
CA SER A 125 -17.65 -4.88 -22.41
C SER A 125 -17.34 -4.72 -23.90
N ILE A 126 -16.06 -4.82 -24.31
CA ILE A 126 -15.64 -4.67 -25.71
C ILE A 126 -15.50 -6.00 -26.45
N THR A 127 -16.12 -7.07 -25.95
CA THR A 127 -16.11 -8.36 -26.66
C THR A 127 -16.83 -8.22 -28.02
N PRO A 128 -16.25 -8.73 -29.13
CA PRO A 128 -16.90 -8.73 -30.44
C PRO A 128 -18.32 -9.28 -30.40
N GLY A 129 -19.25 -8.61 -31.05
CA GLY A 129 -20.69 -8.92 -31.06
C GLY A 129 -21.51 -8.20 -29.99
N ASN A 130 -20.91 -7.66 -28.96
CA ASN A 130 -21.60 -6.85 -27.95
C ASN A 130 -21.93 -5.46 -28.47
N ILE A 131 -23.00 -4.85 -27.93
CA ILE A 131 -23.28 -3.44 -28.09
C ILE A 131 -22.50 -2.67 -27.04
N LEU A 132 -21.86 -1.56 -27.43
CA LEU A 132 -21.03 -0.79 -26.52
C LEU A 132 -21.89 -0.02 -25.52
N TYR A 133 -21.70 -0.32 -24.23
CA TYR A 133 -22.28 0.42 -23.10
C TYR A 133 -21.17 1.21 -22.39
N LEU A 134 -21.18 2.53 -22.60
CA LEU A 134 -20.09 3.42 -22.19
C LEU A 134 -19.82 3.41 -20.67
N PRO A 135 -20.83 3.49 -19.78
CA PRO A 135 -20.57 3.48 -18.34
C PRO A 135 -19.84 2.24 -17.84
N GLN A 136 -20.13 1.08 -18.44
CA GLN A 136 -19.44 -0.16 -18.10
C GLN A 136 -17.99 -0.15 -18.60
N LEU A 137 -17.77 0.30 -19.84
CA LEU A 137 -16.42 0.44 -20.39
C LEU A 137 -15.58 1.42 -19.56
N GLU A 138 -16.14 2.56 -19.16
CA GLU A 138 -15.44 3.54 -18.31
C GLU A 138 -15.04 2.93 -16.95
N LYS A 139 -15.93 2.17 -16.32
CA LYS A 139 -15.63 1.46 -15.07
C LYS A 139 -14.47 0.47 -15.25
N GLU A 140 -14.50 -0.31 -16.33
CA GLU A 140 -13.46 -1.29 -16.65
C GLU A 140 -12.10 -0.62 -16.97
N LEU A 141 -12.12 0.47 -17.76
CA LEU A 141 -10.93 1.27 -18.08
C LEU A 141 -10.34 1.95 -16.84
N ASN A 142 -11.19 2.52 -15.99
CA ASN A 142 -10.75 3.14 -14.74
C ASN A 142 -10.10 2.11 -13.81
N ARG A 143 -10.64 0.88 -13.76
CA ARG A 143 -10.03 -0.22 -13.01
C ARG A 143 -8.66 -0.62 -13.59
N LEU A 144 -8.57 -0.74 -14.91
CA LEU A 144 -7.34 -1.11 -15.61
C LEU A 144 -6.25 -0.04 -15.47
N ASN A 145 -6.62 1.23 -15.59
CA ASN A 145 -5.72 2.40 -15.49
C ASN A 145 -5.35 2.77 -14.04
N ARG A 146 -5.85 2.07 -13.02
CA ARG A 146 -5.34 2.20 -11.65
C ARG A 146 -3.92 1.67 -11.50
N ASN A 147 -3.52 0.72 -12.35
CA ASN A 147 -2.14 0.25 -12.37
C ASN A 147 -1.24 1.35 -12.98
N PRO A 148 -0.25 1.89 -12.24
CA PRO A 148 0.59 2.98 -12.71
C PRO A 148 1.52 2.58 -13.87
N ASN A 149 1.66 1.28 -14.12
CA ASN A 149 2.53 0.74 -15.16
C ASN A 149 1.85 0.63 -16.54
N ILE A 150 0.56 1.00 -16.63
CA ILE A 150 -0.18 0.91 -17.89
C ILE A 150 -1.22 2.03 -18.00
N THR A 151 -1.36 2.55 -19.21
CA THR A 151 -2.45 3.45 -19.59
C THR A 151 -3.09 2.93 -20.86
N VAL A 152 -4.40 2.75 -20.84
CA VAL A 152 -5.18 2.25 -21.98
C VAL A 152 -6.24 3.29 -22.36
N ALA A 153 -6.25 3.66 -23.62
CA ALA A 153 -7.25 4.57 -24.21
C ALA A 153 -7.93 3.89 -25.40
N PRO A 154 -9.26 3.74 -25.39
CA PRO A 154 -10.00 3.21 -26.52
C PRO A 154 -10.16 4.26 -27.61
N VAL A 155 -10.03 3.85 -28.86
CA VAL A 155 -10.36 4.63 -30.04
C VAL A 155 -11.41 3.87 -30.82
N LEU A 156 -12.58 4.48 -31.02
CA LEU A 156 -13.69 3.88 -31.75
C LEU A 156 -13.63 4.35 -33.20
N GLY A 157 -13.84 3.42 -34.12
CA GLY A 157 -13.90 3.71 -35.55
C GLY A 157 -15.01 2.89 -36.25
N PRO A 158 -15.41 3.25 -37.48
CA PRO A 158 -16.38 2.47 -38.22
C PRO A 158 -15.82 1.09 -38.55
N GLY A 159 -16.63 0.06 -38.35
CA GLY A 159 -16.29 -1.31 -38.72
C GLY A 159 -16.39 -1.55 -40.24
N LYS A 160 -15.95 -2.73 -40.67
CA LYS A 160 -16.01 -3.10 -42.09
C LYS A 160 -17.43 -3.45 -42.56
N GLU A 161 -18.25 -3.95 -41.66
CA GLU A 161 -19.65 -4.34 -41.96
C GLU A 161 -20.59 -3.24 -41.47
N PHE A 162 -21.70 -3.06 -42.16
CA PHE A 162 -22.73 -2.12 -41.74
C PHE A 162 -23.26 -2.48 -40.33
N GLY A 163 -23.43 -1.47 -39.49
CA GLY A 163 -23.86 -1.70 -38.10
C GLY A 163 -22.77 -2.26 -37.18
N THR A 164 -21.49 -2.16 -37.57
CA THR A 164 -20.36 -2.53 -36.71
C THR A 164 -19.43 -1.36 -36.44
N ILE A 165 -18.79 -1.39 -35.27
CA ILE A 165 -17.70 -0.49 -34.87
C ILE A 165 -16.45 -1.31 -34.56
N ASP A 166 -15.31 -0.84 -34.97
CA ASP A 166 -14.02 -1.38 -34.57
C ASP A 166 -13.46 -0.59 -33.39
N VAL A 167 -12.86 -1.31 -32.43
CA VAL A 167 -12.24 -0.72 -31.24
C VAL A 167 -10.72 -0.92 -31.31
N GLU A 168 -9.96 0.15 -31.30
CA GLU A 168 -8.52 0.12 -31.13
C GLU A 168 -8.17 0.56 -29.71
N LEU A 169 -7.54 -0.33 -28.92
CA LEU A 169 -6.98 -0.02 -27.62
C LEU A 169 -5.54 0.48 -27.82
N LYS A 170 -5.34 1.77 -27.64
CA LYS A 170 -4.00 2.36 -27.59
C LYS A 170 -3.44 2.18 -26.19
N VAL A 171 -2.40 1.39 -26.09
CA VAL A 171 -1.73 1.05 -24.83
C VAL A 171 -0.41 1.77 -24.75
N LYS A 172 -0.12 2.32 -23.58
CA LYS A 172 1.18 2.83 -23.21
C LYS A 172 1.54 2.16 -21.89
N ASP A 173 2.47 1.22 -21.95
CA ASP A 173 2.90 0.45 -20.79
C ASP A 173 4.41 0.63 -20.54
N ARG A 174 4.83 0.24 -19.35
CA ARG A 174 6.23 0.19 -18.94
C ARG A 174 6.49 -1.13 -18.22
N LEU A 175 7.77 -1.50 -18.11
CA LEU A 175 8.16 -2.69 -17.34
C LEU A 175 7.61 -2.57 -15.91
N PRO A 176 6.74 -3.49 -15.46
CA PRO A 176 6.14 -3.44 -14.12
C PRO A 176 7.08 -4.01 -13.04
N LEU A 177 8.38 -3.79 -13.19
CA LEU A 177 9.43 -4.19 -12.28
C LEU A 177 10.03 -2.92 -11.65
N ASN A 178 9.99 -2.85 -10.34
CA ASN A 178 10.61 -1.78 -9.56
C ASN A 178 11.58 -2.42 -8.57
N ALA A 179 12.78 -1.89 -8.48
CA ALA A 179 13.77 -2.28 -7.50
C ALA A 179 14.19 -1.08 -6.66
N SER A 180 14.42 -1.26 -5.38
CA SER A 180 14.96 -0.22 -4.52
C SER A 180 16.07 -0.75 -3.62
N LEU A 181 17.05 0.10 -3.39
CA LEU A 181 18.11 -0.11 -2.41
C LEU A 181 18.04 1.04 -1.41
N GLU A 182 17.95 0.72 -0.14
CA GLU A 182 17.92 1.68 0.96
C GLU A 182 19.06 1.41 1.94
N MET A 183 19.68 2.46 2.44
CA MET A 183 20.62 2.43 3.56
C MET A 183 20.20 3.46 4.60
N ASN A 184 20.18 3.06 5.87
CA ASN A 184 19.86 3.91 7.00
C ASN A 184 20.61 3.48 8.27
N ASN A 185 20.54 4.29 9.33
CA ASN A 185 21.13 3.98 10.63
C ASN A 185 20.06 3.77 11.72
N TYR A 186 18.96 3.14 11.38
CA TYR A 186 17.85 2.86 12.30
C TYR A 186 18.14 1.61 13.11
N SER A 187 18.92 1.78 14.17
CA SER A 187 19.42 0.71 15.05
C SER A 187 18.83 0.80 16.46
N THR A 188 18.89 -0.32 17.17
CA THR A 188 18.66 -0.38 18.62
C THR A 188 19.97 -0.20 19.37
N HIS A 189 19.93 -0.21 20.69
CA HIS A 189 21.15 -0.19 21.54
C HIS A 189 21.96 -1.48 21.49
N THR A 190 21.32 -2.59 21.09
CA THR A 190 21.91 -3.92 21.09
C THR A 190 22.43 -4.36 19.73
N THR A 191 22.30 -3.53 18.69
CA THR A 191 22.66 -3.88 17.33
C THR A 191 23.57 -2.83 16.70
N THR A 192 24.34 -3.25 15.66
CA THR A 192 25.13 -2.36 14.80
C THR A 192 24.28 -1.24 14.21
N ASP A 193 24.90 -0.13 13.84
CA ASP A 193 24.17 1.08 13.47
C ASP A 193 23.55 1.02 12.05
N LEU A 194 24.27 0.44 11.08
CA LEU A 194 23.83 0.48 9.70
C LEU A 194 22.83 -0.62 9.33
N ARG A 195 21.85 -0.26 8.53
CA ARG A 195 20.88 -1.17 7.88
C ARG A 195 20.91 -0.95 6.38
N SER A 196 20.94 -2.03 5.62
CA SER A 196 20.82 -2.03 4.18
C SER A 196 19.64 -2.93 3.78
N SER A 197 18.72 -2.38 3.00
CA SER A 197 17.53 -3.09 2.52
C SER A 197 17.48 -3.08 1.00
N PHE A 198 17.30 -4.24 0.41
CA PHE A 198 17.02 -4.40 -1.02
C PHE A 198 15.60 -4.90 -1.19
N LYS A 199 14.82 -4.22 -2.03
CA LYS A 199 13.43 -4.58 -2.33
C LYS A 199 13.22 -4.65 -3.82
N ILE A 200 12.47 -5.64 -4.28
CA ILE A 200 12.07 -5.82 -5.66
C ILE A 200 10.56 -6.08 -5.71
N ASN A 201 9.85 -5.36 -6.57
CA ASN A 201 8.42 -5.49 -6.79
C ASN A 201 8.13 -5.79 -8.26
N TYR A 202 7.27 -6.75 -8.52
CA TYR A 202 6.78 -7.05 -9.85
C TYR A 202 5.23 -7.06 -9.88
N ASP A 203 4.63 -6.05 -10.57
CA ASP A 203 3.19 -5.74 -10.47
C ASP A 203 2.29 -6.40 -11.54
N ASN A 204 2.79 -7.34 -12.30
CA ASN A 204 2.01 -8.06 -13.30
C ASN A 204 2.34 -9.55 -13.32
N PHE A 205 2.50 -10.13 -12.12
CA PHE A 205 2.87 -11.53 -11.97
C PHE A 205 1.80 -12.42 -12.62
N TRP A 206 2.25 -13.39 -13.42
CA TRP A 206 1.39 -14.28 -14.24
C TRP A 206 0.50 -13.55 -15.26
N GLN A 207 0.75 -12.28 -15.60
CA GLN A 207 -0.16 -11.47 -16.46
C GLN A 207 -1.60 -11.43 -15.90
N ARG A 208 -1.73 -11.29 -14.56
CA ARG A 208 -3.00 -11.30 -13.82
C ARG A 208 -3.19 -10.10 -12.90
N ASP A 209 -2.35 -9.07 -12.99
CA ASP A 209 -2.34 -7.92 -12.07
C ASP A 209 -2.04 -8.30 -10.62
N HIS A 210 -1.37 -9.43 -10.43
CA HIS A 210 -0.87 -9.80 -9.12
C HIS A 210 0.46 -9.11 -8.88
N SER A 211 0.67 -8.59 -7.67
CA SER A 211 1.94 -8.00 -7.26
C SER A 211 2.70 -8.96 -6.36
N LEU A 212 3.97 -9.18 -6.70
CA LEU A 212 4.93 -9.93 -5.89
C LEU A 212 5.99 -8.95 -5.40
N SER A 213 6.21 -8.88 -4.09
CA SER A 213 7.28 -8.12 -3.47
C SER A 213 8.21 -9.05 -2.72
N LEU A 214 9.52 -8.82 -2.86
CA LEU A 214 10.56 -9.49 -2.07
C LEU A 214 11.47 -8.42 -1.47
N GLN A 215 11.79 -8.56 -0.21
CA GLN A 215 12.70 -7.67 0.51
C GLN A 215 13.72 -8.47 1.29
N PHE A 216 14.96 -8.00 1.25
CA PHE A 216 16.06 -8.50 2.07
C PHE A 216 16.67 -7.33 2.84
N GLN A 217 16.88 -7.50 4.15
CA GLN A 217 17.52 -6.52 5.00
C GLN A 217 18.68 -7.17 5.76
N THR A 218 19.80 -6.44 5.88
CA THR A 218 20.99 -6.87 6.61
C THR A 218 21.71 -5.67 7.19
N SER A 219 22.62 -5.91 8.15
CA SER A 219 23.62 -4.95 8.57
C SER A 219 24.90 -5.12 7.73
N PRO A 220 25.39 -4.07 7.05
CA PRO A 220 26.69 -4.13 6.37
C PRO A 220 27.89 -4.29 7.32
N GLU A 221 27.75 -3.87 8.60
CA GLU A 221 28.80 -3.92 9.61
C GLU A 221 28.95 -5.33 10.16
N ASP A 222 27.84 -6.00 10.44
CA ASP A 222 27.77 -7.41 10.85
C ASP A 222 26.57 -8.10 10.18
N PRO A 223 26.76 -8.75 9.03
CA PRO A 223 25.70 -9.42 8.31
C PRO A 223 25.07 -10.61 9.05
N ASP A 224 25.75 -11.14 10.09
CA ASP A 224 25.21 -12.25 10.89
C ASP A 224 24.25 -11.77 11.97
N GLU A 225 24.38 -10.52 12.42
CA GLU A 225 23.49 -9.92 13.42
C GLU A 225 22.09 -9.60 12.92
N VAL A 226 21.98 -9.19 11.66
CA VAL A 226 20.71 -8.79 11.06
C VAL A 226 20.50 -9.46 9.71
N LYS A 227 19.56 -10.40 9.67
CA LYS A 227 19.09 -11.03 8.43
C LYS A 227 17.57 -11.08 8.44
N VAL A 228 16.95 -10.36 7.53
CA VAL A 228 15.51 -10.37 7.38
C VAL A 228 15.15 -10.62 5.93
N ILE A 229 14.28 -11.59 5.71
CA ILE A 229 13.71 -11.89 4.40
C ILE A 229 12.21 -11.74 4.50
N ALA A 230 11.63 -10.91 3.65
CA ALA A 230 10.20 -10.74 3.56
C ALA A 230 9.71 -10.93 2.14
N GLY A 231 8.54 -11.51 2.00
CA GLY A 231 7.85 -11.65 0.73
C GLY A 231 6.37 -11.37 0.89
N SER A 232 5.77 -10.68 -0.06
CA SER A 232 4.34 -10.47 -0.11
C SER A 232 3.78 -10.73 -1.50
N TYR A 233 2.55 -11.21 -1.55
CA TYR A 233 1.83 -11.52 -2.77
C TYR A 233 0.41 -11.00 -2.68
N LEU A 234 0.08 -10.03 -3.55
CA LEU A 234 -1.24 -9.41 -3.64
C LEU A 234 -1.95 -9.91 -4.89
N MET A 235 -3.19 -10.33 -4.74
CA MET A 235 -4.03 -10.80 -5.86
C MET A 235 -5.48 -10.38 -5.68
N GLY A 236 -6.25 -10.39 -6.78
CA GLY A 236 -7.71 -10.25 -6.73
C GLY A 236 -8.35 -11.45 -6.02
N SER A 237 -9.43 -11.21 -5.31
CA SER A 237 -10.17 -12.25 -4.60
C SER A 237 -10.98 -13.14 -5.56
N PHE A 238 -11.09 -14.42 -5.23
CA PHE A 238 -11.98 -15.36 -5.92
C PHE A 238 -13.46 -15.21 -5.56
N LEU A 239 -13.74 -14.56 -4.43
CA LEU A 239 -15.10 -14.40 -3.91
C LEU A 239 -15.80 -13.17 -4.49
N ASN A 240 -15.06 -12.12 -4.75
CA ASN A 240 -15.57 -10.87 -5.32
C ASN A 240 -14.44 -10.19 -6.10
N GLU A 241 -14.70 -9.79 -7.34
CA GLU A 241 -13.71 -9.19 -8.24
C GLU A 241 -13.16 -7.83 -7.75
N ASP A 242 -13.91 -7.12 -6.92
CA ASP A 242 -13.49 -5.84 -6.36
C ASP A 242 -12.64 -6.00 -5.07
N HIS A 243 -12.63 -7.19 -4.47
CA HIS A 243 -11.86 -7.48 -3.25
C HIS A 243 -10.45 -7.99 -3.59
N MET A 244 -9.54 -7.86 -2.63
CA MET A 244 -8.17 -8.31 -2.76
C MET A 244 -7.77 -9.25 -1.63
N VAL A 245 -6.83 -10.14 -1.92
CA VAL A 245 -6.18 -11.00 -0.93
C VAL A 245 -4.69 -10.71 -0.97
N ALA A 246 -4.10 -10.40 0.18
CA ALA A 246 -2.67 -10.31 0.35
C ALA A 246 -2.20 -11.43 1.27
N CYS A 247 -1.16 -12.16 0.83
CA CYS A 247 -0.43 -13.12 1.64
C CYS A 247 0.98 -12.58 1.85
N TYR A 248 1.54 -12.74 3.03
CA TYR A 248 2.91 -12.35 3.27
C TYR A 248 3.62 -13.32 4.22
N ALA A 249 4.93 -13.37 4.10
CA ALA A 249 5.81 -14.12 4.96
C ALA A 249 7.02 -13.28 5.31
N VAL A 250 7.43 -13.31 6.58
CA VAL A 250 8.65 -12.69 7.06
C VAL A 250 9.42 -13.72 7.87
N TRP A 251 10.70 -13.82 7.61
CA TRP A 251 11.66 -14.52 8.44
C TRP A 251 12.70 -13.51 8.92
N SER A 252 12.94 -13.49 10.23
CA SER A 252 13.85 -12.57 10.88
C SER A 252 14.83 -13.36 11.78
N ASP A 253 16.12 -13.09 11.58
CA ASP A 253 17.20 -13.41 12.50
C ASP A 253 17.82 -12.08 12.95
N SER A 254 17.05 -11.33 13.73
CA SER A 254 17.42 -10.02 14.27
C SER A 254 16.58 -9.72 15.48
N ASP A 255 17.13 -9.01 16.45
CA ASP A 255 16.40 -8.59 17.65
C ASP A 255 15.26 -7.61 17.31
N VAL A 256 15.46 -6.73 16.37
CA VAL A 256 14.42 -5.84 15.84
C VAL A 256 14.61 -5.64 14.34
N ALA A 257 13.56 -5.85 13.57
CA ALA A 257 13.53 -5.61 12.15
C ALA A 257 12.29 -4.81 11.75
N ILE A 258 12.43 -3.93 10.77
CA ILE A 258 11.33 -3.14 10.19
C ILE A 258 11.21 -3.53 8.72
N VAL A 259 10.05 -4.04 8.33
CA VAL A 259 9.73 -4.45 6.96
C VAL A 259 8.45 -3.76 6.55
N ASP A 260 8.56 -2.76 5.69
CA ASP A 260 7.46 -1.85 5.38
C ASP A 260 6.84 -1.26 6.67
N ASP A 261 5.54 -1.50 6.92
CA ASP A 261 4.83 -1.09 8.15
C ASP A 261 4.84 -2.18 9.24
N LEU A 262 5.47 -3.32 8.98
CA LEU A 262 5.56 -4.43 9.92
C LEU A 262 6.86 -4.35 10.70
N ARG A 263 6.75 -4.31 12.01
CA ARG A 263 7.89 -4.45 12.92
C ARG A 263 7.92 -5.89 13.47
N VAL A 264 9.08 -6.50 13.39
CA VAL A 264 9.36 -7.82 13.96
C VAL A 264 10.33 -7.63 15.09
N ILE A 265 9.93 -8.00 16.29
CA ILE A 265 10.78 -8.00 17.49
C ILE A 265 11.09 -9.47 17.79
N SER A 266 12.37 -9.79 17.90
CA SER A 266 12.90 -11.14 18.09
C SER A 266 13.07 -11.96 16.81
N LYS A 267 13.90 -12.97 16.90
CA LYS A 267 14.15 -13.97 15.86
C LYS A 267 12.92 -14.85 15.66
N GLY A 268 12.51 -15.05 14.41
CA GLY A 268 11.35 -15.87 14.14
C GLY A 268 10.75 -15.73 12.75
N SER A 269 9.52 -16.20 12.61
CA SER A 269 8.79 -16.14 11.34
C SER A 269 7.33 -15.74 11.53
N ILE A 270 6.81 -15.00 10.55
CA ILE A 270 5.41 -14.58 10.49
C ILE A 270 4.85 -14.97 9.13
N PHE A 271 3.69 -15.61 9.11
CA PHE A 271 2.89 -15.85 7.91
C PHE A 271 1.53 -15.18 8.10
N GLY A 272 1.18 -14.27 7.23
CA GLY A 272 -0.07 -13.54 7.34
C GLY A 272 -0.91 -13.57 6.07
N ILE A 273 -2.23 -13.50 6.27
CA ILE A 273 -3.21 -13.33 5.21
C ILE A 273 -4.11 -12.14 5.53
N ARG A 274 -4.40 -11.33 4.53
CA ARG A 274 -5.29 -10.17 4.62
C ARG A 274 -6.35 -10.28 3.54
N TYR A 275 -7.60 -10.17 3.91
CA TYR A 275 -8.73 -10.04 3.00
C TYR A 275 -9.20 -8.58 3.02
N ILE A 276 -9.01 -7.88 1.90
CA ILE A 276 -9.22 -6.44 1.78
C ILE A 276 -10.52 -6.21 1.01
N ILE A 277 -11.45 -5.52 1.62
CA ILE A 277 -12.78 -5.18 1.13
C ILE A 277 -12.82 -3.67 0.87
N PRO A 278 -12.61 -3.19 -0.36
CA PRO A 278 -12.88 -1.81 -0.69
C PRO A 278 -14.36 -1.50 -0.48
N LEU A 279 -14.66 -0.42 0.20
CA LEU A 279 -16.03 0.05 0.40
C LEU A 279 -16.38 1.11 -0.65
N PRO A 280 -17.66 1.40 -0.90
CA PRO A 280 -18.08 2.35 -1.92
C PRO A 280 -17.44 3.72 -1.73
N ALA A 281 -16.62 4.16 -2.69
CA ALA A 281 -15.95 5.45 -2.64
C ALA A 281 -16.95 6.61 -2.81
N MET A 282 -16.75 7.71 -2.07
CA MET A 282 -17.52 8.95 -2.18
C MET A 282 -16.57 10.08 -2.57
N GLN A 283 -16.67 10.59 -3.80
CA GLN A 283 -15.79 11.65 -4.34
C GLN A 283 -14.31 11.46 -3.97
N SER A 284 -13.80 12.22 -2.99
CA SER A 284 -12.40 12.16 -2.53
C SER A 284 -12.19 11.25 -1.31
N TYR A 285 -13.20 10.48 -0.88
CA TYR A 285 -13.14 9.60 0.30
C TYR A 285 -13.02 8.14 -0.13
N TYR A 286 -11.88 7.53 0.17
CA TYR A 286 -11.59 6.13 -0.10
C TYR A 286 -11.46 5.38 1.21
N HIS A 287 -12.13 4.24 1.34
CA HIS A 287 -12.07 3.45 2.56
C HIS A 287 -12.19 1.95 2.30
N ASN A 288 -11.69 1.18 3.24
CA ASN A 288 -11.69 -0.27 3.16
C ASN A 288 -11.84 -0.91 4.55
N LEU A 289 -12.28 -2.15 4.55
CA LEU A 289 -12.24 -3.04 5.70
C LEU A 289 -11.26 -4.16 5.40
N THR A 290 -10.32 -4.42 6.31
CA THR A 290 -9.33 -5.49 6.18
C THR A 290 -9.54 -6.50 7.29
N LEU A 291 -9.70 -7.76 6.93
CA LEU A 291 -9.71 -8.90 7.84
C LEU A 291 -8.33 -9.55 7.78
N GLY A 292 -7.69 -9.73 8.91
CA GLY A 292 -6.34 -10.27 9.03
C GLY A 292 -6.27 -11.51 9.90
N MET A 293 -5.34 -12.40 9.56
CA MET A 293 -4.95 -13.53 10.36
C MET A 293 -3.45 -13.77 10.16
N ASP A 294 -2.72 -13.93 11.27
CA ASP A 294 -1.28 -14.17 11.26
C ASP A 294 -0.96 -15.44 12.05
N TYR A 295 -0.06 -16.24 11.53
CA TYR A 295 0.64 -17.25 12.30
C TYR A 295 2.03 -16.69 12.61
N LYS A 296 2.32 -16.52 13.89
CA LYS A 296 3.58 -15.97 14.39
C LYS A 296 4.31 -17.04 15.20
N LYS A 297 5.58 -17.25 14.87
CA LYS A 297 6.47 -18.14 15.60
C LYS A 297 7.76 -17.39 15.90
N PHE A 298 8.12 -17.31 17.19
CA PHE A 298 9.33 -16.65 17.64
C PHE A 298 10.16 -17.60 18.51
N ASP A 299 11.45 -17.61 18.22
CA ASP A 299 12.46 -18.35 18.97
C ASP A 299 13.19 -17.33 19.86
N GLU A 300 13.07 -17.44 21.16
CA GLU A 300 13.78 -16.58 22.10
C GLU A 300 14.64 -17.43 23.01
N VAL A 301 15.92 -17.09 23.10
CA VAL A 301 16.84 -17.70 24.07
C VAL A 301 16.77 -16.85 25.33
N ILE A 302 16.21 -17.41 26.42
CA ILE A 302 16.29 -16.76 27.72
C ILE A 302 17.66 -17.07 28.27
N ASP A 303 18.58 -16.14 28.30
CA ASP A 303 19.85 -16.24 29.00
C ASP A 303 19.59 -16.11 30.50
N LEU A 304 19.42 -17.24 31.18
CA LEU A 304 19.18 -17.31 32.62
C LEU A 304 20.45 -17.04 33.44
N ASN A 305 21.58 -16.71 32.82
CA ASN A 305 22.84 -16.41 33.50
C ASN A 305 23.29 -14.94 33.28
N PRO A 306 22.75 -13.98 34.02
CA PRO A 306 23.23 -12.58 33.94
C PRO A 306 24.59 -12.34 34.63
N THR A 307 25.26 -13.39 35.17
CA THR A 307 26.42 -13.21 36.06
C THR A 307 27.79 -13.39 35.44
N ASN A 308 27.95 -13.42 34.10
CA ASN A 308 29.30 -13.53 33.50
C ASN A 308 29.58 -12.66 32.29
N LYS A 309 29.00 -11.47 32.19
CA LYS A 309 29.61 -10.37 31.42
C LYS A 309 30.27 -9.38 32.37
N GLY A 310 31.26 -9.88 33.11
CA GLY A 310 32.13 -9.13 33.98
C GLY A 310 33.51 -9.00 33.36
N THR A 311 33.78 -7.82 32.87
CA THR A 311 35.08 -7.14 32.92
C THR A 311 36.30 -7.94 32.48
N SER A 312 36.58 -7.96 31.20
CA SER A 312 37.96 -8.09 30.74
C SER A 312 38.63 -6.71 30.93
N THR A 313 39.19 -6.52 32.11
CA THR A 313 40.15 -5.48 32.37
C THR A 313 41.49 -5.95 31.84
N ASP A 314 41.95 -5.41 30.73
CA ASP A 314 43.31 -5.47 30.30
C ASP A 314 44.18 -4.77 31.37
N SER A 315 45.00 -5.54 32.05
CA SER A 315 46.18 -5.04 32.76
C SER A 315 47.39 -5.89 32.37
N GLU A 316 48.06 -5.39 31.37
CA GLU A 316 49.50 -5.71 31.21
C GLU A 316 50.25 -5.25 32.44
N THR A 317 50.92 -6.19 33.14
CA THR A 317 52.18 -5.87 33.80
C THR A 317 52.97 -7.18 33.92
N ALA A 318 54.06 -7.22 33.20
CA ALA A 318 55.10 -8.20 33.37
C ALA A 318 55.80 -8.04 34.73
N THR A 319 56.10 -9.11 35.39
CA THR A 319 57.42 -9.31 36.04
C THR A 319 57.65 -10.77 36.39
N ASP A 320 58.74 -11.23 35.90
CA ASP A 320 59.53 -12.39 36.14
C ASP A 320 59.89 -12.60 37.61
N GLN A 321 59.79 -13.82 38.16
CA GLN A 321 60.88 -14.42 38.96
C GLN A 321 60.55 -15.88 39.35
N SER A 322 61.45 -16.73 38.92
CA SER A 322 61.77 -18.09 39.32
C SER A 322 61.97 -18.26 40.83
N VAL A 323 61.66 -19.47 41.35
CA VAL A 323 62.47 -20.32 42.26
C VAL A 323 61.64 -21.57 42.63
N ASP A 324 62.01 -22.71 42.13
CA ASP A 324 62.65 -23.90 42.63
C ASP A 324 62.17 -24.45 43.99
N GLY A 325 61.91 -25.77 44.03
CA GLY A 325 62.05 -26.52 45.28
C GLY A 325 61.07 -27.69 45.50
N SER A 326 61.36 -28.82 44.90
CA SER A 326 61.46 -30.15 45.50
C SER A 326 60.31 -30.76 46.35
N THR A 327 59.92 -31.91 45.92
CA THR A 327 60.14 -33.30 46.36
C THR A 327 59.10 -33.92 47.26
N GLU A 328 58.81 -35.18 46.86
CA GLU A 328 58.54 -36.40 47.57
C GLU A 328 57.09 -36.59 48.11
N ASP A 329 56.49 -37.61 47.82
CA ASP A 329 56.62 -39.08 47.64
C ASP A 329 55.56 -39.77 48.49
N SER A 330 55.12 -40.89 48.00
CA SER A 330 54.68 -42.11 48.59
C SER A 330 53.16 -42.43 48.70
N THR A 331 52.94 -43.43 47.93
CA THR A 331 52.48 -44.79 48.14
C THR A 331 50.99 -45.09 48.35
N SER A 332 50.52 -45.74 47.34
CA SER A 332 49.73 -46.99 47.25
C SER A 332 48.85 -47.44 48.41
N THR A 333 47.63 -47.79 48.09
CA THR A 333 47.16 -49.19 48.20
C THR A 333 45.81 -49.43 47.51
N ASP A 334 45.76 -50.58 46.82
CA ASP A 334 44.60 -51.26 46.29
C ASP A 334 43.52 -51.56 47.31
N THR A 335 42.25 -51.59 46.94
CA THR A 335 41.42 -52.79 46.98
C THR A 335 40.01 -52.58 46.42
N SER A 336 39.72 -53.40 45.39
CA SER A 336 38.45 -54.09 45.06
C SER A 336 37.09 -53.42 45.12
N GLY A 337 36.49 -53.30 43.96
CA GLY A 337 35.27 -54.01 43.60
C GLY A 337 33.93 -53.53 44.16
N SER A 338 33.16 -52.88 43.32
CA SER A 338 31.72 -53.18 43.19
C SER A 338 31.13 -52.53 41.97
N GLU A 339 30.43 -53.33 41.22
CA GLU A 339 29.53 -52.91 40.14
C GLU A 339 28.57 -51.84 40.62
N ASN A 340 28.50 -50.74 39.89
CA ASN A 340 27.31 -49.88 39.91
C ASN A 340 27.01 -49.34 38.53
N THR A 341 25.85 -49.74 38.07
CA THR A 341 25.01 -49.17 37.02
C THR A 341 25.30 -47.72 36.71
N ASP A 342 25.73 -47.52 35.48
CA ASP A 342 25.74 -46.24 34.80
C ASP A 342 24.30 -45.69 34.72
N THR A 343 23.99 -44.80 35.62
CA THR A 343 22.98 -43.78 35.39
C THR A 343 23.75 -42.49 35.16
N SER A 344 24.19 -42.30 33.93
CA SER A 344 24.63 -40.99 33.45
C SER A 344 23.41 -40.09 33.43
N SER A 345 23.17 -39.38 34.53
CA SER A 345 22.40 -38.14 34.48
C SER A 345 23.24 -37.14 33.73
N ASP A 346 23.06 -37.13 32.41
CA ASP A 346 23.44 -36.03 31.54
C ASP A 346 22.55 -34.84 31.93
N THR A 347 22.92 -34.08 32.96
CA THR A 347 22.47 -32.73 33.20
C THR A 347 23.21 -31.83 32.25
N GLY A 348 23.08 -32.11 30.96
CA GLY A 348 23.31 -31.10 29.93
C GLY A 348 22.29 -30.00 30.19
N ASN A 349 22.78 -28.82 30.56
CA ASN A 349 22.05 -27.59 30.44
C ASN A 349 21.49 -27.54 29.00
N LYS A 350 20.28 -28.03 28.80
CA LYS A 350 19.49 -27.64 27.68
C LYS A 350 19.17 -26.18 27.93
N ASP A 351 19.78 -25.28 27.16
CA ASP A 351 19.21 -23.98 26.90
C ASP A 351 17.77 -24.24 26.43
N GLU A 352 16.81 -24.14 27.33
CA GLU A 352 15.40 -24.22 26.99
C GLU A 352 15.07 -22.93 26.20
N SER A 353 15.29 -22.96 24.87
CA SER A 353 14.72 -21.99 24.01
C SER A 353 13.20 -22.13 24.10
N SER A 354 12.56 -21.26 24.87
CA SER A 354 11.10 -21.21 24.94
C SER A 354 10.54 -20.53 23.70
N GLY A 355 10.52 -21.25 22.56
CA GLY A 355 9.80 -20.82 21.39
C GLY A 355 8.34 -20.57 21.72
N ILE A 356 7.70 -19.61 21.06
CA ILE A 356 6.26 -19.37 21.16
C ILE A 356 5.66 -19.27 19.78
N ASP A 357 4.52 -19.93 19.57
CA ASP A 357 3.74 -19.79 18.37
C ASP A 357 2.27 -19.47 18.69
N TYR A 358 1.68 -18.54 17.96
CA TYR A 358 0.31 -18.09 18.20
C TYR A 358 -0.32 -17.51 16.94
N LEU A 359 -1.65 -17.38 16.96
CA LEU A 359 -2.47 -17.02 15.81
C LEU A 359 -3.40 -15.85 16.14
N PRO A 360 -2.93 -14.60 16.06
CA PRO A 360 -3.77 -13.43 16.21
C PRO A 360 -4.62 -13.19 14.94
N VAL A 361 -5.85 -12.72 15.16
CA VAL A 361 -6.76 -12.23 14.14
C VAL A 361 -6.96 -10.74 14.29
N SER A 362 -7.27 -10.05 13.19
CA SER A 362 -7.49 -8.61 13.22
C SER A 362 -8.61 -8.17 12.28
N ILE A 363 -9.27 -7.08 12.65
CA ILE A 363 -10.20 -6.35 11.80
C ILE A 363 -9.74 -4.91 11.83
N THR A 364 -9.46 -4.33 10.65
CA THR A 364 -8.99 -2.96 10.52
C THR A 364 -9.84 -2.20 9.52
N TYR A 365 -10.34 -1.04 9.91
CA TYR A 365 -10.96 -0.07 9.01
C TYR A 365 -9.93 1.00 8.68
N GLY A 366 -9.70 1.24 7.39
CA GLY A 366 -8.81 2.26 6.88
C GLY A 366 -9.54 3.24 5.99
N ALA A 367 -9.19 4.52 6.06
CA ALA A 367 -9.73 5.55 5.18
C ALA A 367 -8.69 6.61 4.83
N SER A 368 -8.84 7.16 3.63
CA SER A 368 -8.04 8.27 3.11
C SER A 368 -8.95 9.24 2.39
N PHE A 369 -8.80 10.52 2.65
CA PHE A 369 -9.56 11.57 1.98
C PHE A 369 -8.77 12.86 1.88
N ASP A 370 -8.99 13.55 0.76
CA ASP A 370 -8.44 14.87 0.52
C ASP A 370 -9.53 15.92 0.78
N ASP A 371 -9.19 16.94 1.54
CA ASP A 371 -9.99 18.15 1.73
C ASP A 371 -9.29 19.34 1.02
N PRO A 372 -9.92 20.51 0.88
CA PRO A 372 -9.31 21.65 0.19
C PRO A 372 -7.96 22.10 0.76
N TRP A 373 -7.61 21.66 1.96
CA TRP A 373 -6.48 22.14 2.74
C TRP A 373 -5.41 21.08 2.97
N GLY A 374 -5.68 19.81 2.59
CA GLY A 374 -4.70 18.75 2.76
C GLY A 374 -5.26 17.34 2.63
N ARG A 375 -4.41 16.41 3.01
CA ARG A 375 -4.70 14.97 2.95
C ARG A 375 -4.83 14.39 4.35
N ASN A 376 -5.82 13.53 4.52
CA ASN A 376 -6.05 12.79 5.76
C ASN A 376 -5.99 11.29 5.49
N GLN A 377 -5.36 10.58 6.40
CA GLN A 377 -5.39 9.11 6.42
C GLN A 377 -5.60 8.68 7.86
N PHE A 378 -6.52 7.75 8.09
CA PHE A 378 -6.66 7.16 9.39
C PHE A 378 -6.97 5.67 9.29
N SER A 379 -6.59 4.95 10.33
CA SER A 379 -6.97 3.56 10.50
C SER A 379 -7.34 3.31 11.96
N MET A 380 -8.29 2.41 12.15
CA MET A 380 -8.63 1.86 13.45
C MET A 380 -8.79 0.34 13.31
N GLY A 381 -8.24 -0.38 14.26
CA GLY A 381 -8.23 -1.83 14.22
C GLY A 381 -8.41 -2.46 15.60
N VAL A 382 -8.91 -3.68 15.59
CA VAL A 382 -8.97 -4.55 16.74
C VAL A 382 -8.19 -5.81 16.39
N GLY A 383 -7.19 -6.14 17.20
CA GLY A 383 -6.45 -7.38 17.17
C GLY A 383 -6.87 -8.26 18.35
N ALA A 384 -6.92 -9.56 18.16
CA ALA A 384 -7.21 -10.52 19.24
C ALA A 384 -6.45 -11.83 19.03
N ALA A 385 -5.93 -12.38 20.10
CA ALA A 385 -5.45 -13.75 20.16
C ALA A 385 -6.31 -14.56 21.14
N PHE A 386 -6.47 -15.84 20.85
CA PHE A 386 -7.32 -16.74 21.64
C PHE A 386 -6.51 -17.95 22.09
N ARG A 387 -6.51 -18.19 23.40
CA ARG A 387 -5.93 -19.37 24.00
C ARG A 387 -6.52 -20.67 23.41
N GLY A 388 -5.66 -21.64 23.14
CA GLY A 388 -6.06 -22.99 22.69
C GLY A 388 -6.30 -23.12 21.19
N LEU A 389 -6.06 -22.06 20.38
CA LEU A 389 -6.01 -22.21 18.92
C LEU A 389 -4.69 -22.85 18.46
N VAL A 390 -3.56 -22.39 19.00
CA VAL A 390 -2.22 -22.88 18.67
C VAL A 390 -1.38 -23.00 19.95
N THR A 391 -1.49 -22.06 20.90
CA THR A 391 -0.56 -21.90 22.03
C THR A 391 -1.22 -22.11 23.37
N ASP A 392 -0.44 -22.58 24.36
CA ASP A 392 -0.82 -22.70 25.76
C ASP A 392 -0.48 -21.41 26.54
N GLN A 393 -1.24 -21.19 27.63
CA GLN A 393 -1.04 -20.01 28.51
C GLN A 393 0.36 -20.01 29.15
N SER A 394 0.93 -21.18 29.46
CA SER A 394 2.24 -21.32 30.08
C SER A 394 3.37 -20.74 29.25
N GLU A 395 3.30 -20.83 27.91
CA GLU A 395 4.31 -20.31 27.02
C GLU A 395 4.32 -18.75 27.03
N PHE A 396 3.14 -18.12 27.14
CA PHE A 396 3.04 -16.66 27.30
C PHE A 396 3.62 -16.18 28.64
N GLU A 397 3.35 -16.93 29.73
CA GLU A 397 3.84 -16.59 31.06
C GLU A 397 5.37 -16.77 31.18
N LEU A 398 5.96 -17.70 30.43
CA LEU A 398 7.41 -17.85 30.32
C LEU A 398 8.07 -16.67 29.60
N LYS A 399 7.38 -16.08 28.61
CA LYS A 399 7.91 -14.92 27.86
C LYS A 399 7.85 -13.63 28.66
N ARG A 400 6.81 -13.45 29.46
CA ARG A 400 6.65 -12.25 30.28
C ARG A 400 5.70 -12.54 31.43
N TYR A 401 6.08 -12.03 32.63
CA TYR A 401 5.28 -12.12 33.83
C TYR A 401 3.82 -11.74 33.61
N LYS A 402 2.91 -12.65 33.87
CA LYS A 402 1.46 -12.52 33.71
C LYS A 402 0.97 -12.19 32.29
N ALA A 403 1.77 -12.37 31.28
CA ALA A 403 1.29 -12.25 29.89
C ALA A 403 0.17 -13.28 29.64
N ARG A 404 -0.80 -12.89 28.79
CA ARG A 404 -1.99 -13.70 28.54
C ARG A 404 -2.05 -14.14 27.07
N ALA A 405 -2.31 -15.44 26.85
CA ALA A 405 -2.56 -15.99 25.53
C ALA A 405 -3.87 -15.51 24.92
N SER A 406 -4.82 -15.04 25.74
CA SER A 406 -6.04 -14.37 25.28
C SER A 406 -5.94 -12.90 25.62
N TYR A 407 -5.79 -12.07 24.59
CA TYR A 407 -5.73 -10.63 24.71
C TYR A 407 -6.47 -9.95 23.55
N MET A 408 -6.79 -8.68 23.73
CA MET A 408 -7.26 -7.81 22.66
C MET A 408 -6.44 -6.53 22.66
N THR A 409 -6.17 -6.02 21.47
CA THR A 409 -5.56 -4.71 21.24
C THR A 409 -6.47 -3.85 20.39
N PHE A 410 -6.54 -2.57 20.73
CA PHE A 410 -7.21 -1.54 19.92
C PHE A 410 -6.14 -0.62 19.38
N ASN A 411 -6.01 -0.57 18.06
CA ASN A 411 -4.99 0.22 17.39
C ASN A 411 -5.64 1.38 16.65
N PHE A 412 -5.02 2.55 16.73
CA PHE A 412 -5.45 3.75 16.03
C PHE A 412 -4.25 4.43 15.40
N SER A 413 -4.38 4.88 14.15
CA SER A 413 -3.40 5.71 13.47
C SER A 413 -4.10 6.83 12.72
N LEU A 414 -3.55 8.03 12.82
CA LEU A 414 -4.01 9.22 12.12
C LEU A 414 -2.79 9.93 11.53
N THR A 415 -2.89 10.28 10.26
CA THR A 415 -1.91 11.13 9.58
C THR A 415 -2.65 12.26 8.87
N ARG A 416 -2.19 13.50 9.08
CA ARG A 416 -2.68 14.68 8.37
C ARG A 416 -1.52 15.46 7.79
N GLU A 417 -1.62 15.80 6.52
CA GLU A 417 -0.78 16.79 5.88
C GLU A 417 -1.62 18.02 5.55
N GLN A 418 -1.43 19.09 6.30
CA GLN A 418 -2.15 20.35 6.18
C GLN A 418 -1.31 21.34 5.37
N ASN A 419 -1.75 21.74 4.20
CA ASN A 419 -1.12 22.80 3.42
C ASN A 419 -1.39 24.15 4.09
N ILE A 420 -0.33 24.89 4.38
CA ILE A 420 -0.41 26.24 4.95
C ILE A 420 -0.26 27.26 3.83
N THR A 421 0.68 27.01 2.92
CA THR A 421 0.89 27.73 1.68
C THR A 421 1.06 26.75 0.53
N GLU A 422 1.24 27.22 -0.69
CA GLU A 422 1.54 26.36 -1.84
C GLU A 422 2.84 25.54 -1.68
N SER A 423 3.74 26.00 -0.82
CA SER A 423 5.08 25.42 -0.64
C SER A 423 5.40 24.93 0.78
N SER A 424 4.53 25.22 1.75
CA SER A 424 4.72 24.85 3.16
C SER A 424 3.55 24.05 3.68
N SER A 425 3.83 23.04 4.51
CA SER A 425 2.79 22.21 5.13
C SER A 425 3.13 21.90 6.60
N VAL A 426 2.09 21.57 7.37
CA VAL A 426 2.22 20.94 8.67
C VAL A 426 1.81 19.48 8.53
N TYR A 427 2.71 18.59 8.89
CA TYR A 427 2.46 17.16 8.94
C TYR A 427 2.26 16.75 10.40
N THR A 428 1.18 16.03 10.65
CA THR A 428 0.87 15.47 11.97
C THR A 428 0.64 13.97 11.83
N ARG A 429 1.24 13.20 12.70
CA ARG A 429 1.02 11.76 12.83
C ARG A 429 0.73 11.42 14.29
N MET A 430 -0.22 10.54 14.51
CA MET A 430 -0.57 10.01 15.82
C MET A 430 -0.81 8.51 15.70
N ASN A 431 -0.21 7.73 16.60
CA ASN A 431 -0.46 6.30 16.72
C ASN A 431 -0.82 6.00 18.18
N ALA A 432 -1.73 5.07 18.39
CA ALA A 432 -2.10 4.63 19.73
C ALA A 432 -2.44 3.14 19.75
N GLN A 433 -2.11 2.49 20.85
CA GLN A 433 -2.50 1.12 21.16
C GLN A 433 -3.06 1.05 22.58
N LEU A 434 -4.18 0.37 22.74
CA LEU A 434 -4.74 0.00 24.05
C LEU A 434 -4.81 -1.52 24.11
N ALA A 435 -4.21 -2.11 25.14
CA ALA A 435 -4.26 -3.55 25.38
C ALA A 435 -5.16 -3.87 26.59
N THR A 436 -5.90 -4.96 26.50
CA THR A 436 -6.78 -5.42 27.58
C THR A 436 -6.02 -6.22 28.65
N MET A 437 -4.89 -6.80 28.30
CA MET A 437 -4.06 -7.67 29.12
C MET A 437 -2.58 -7.39 28.94
N PRO A 438 -1.69 -7.80 29.86
CA PRO A 438 -0.26 -7.74 29.63
C PRO A 438 0.14 -8.55 28.39
N LEU A 439 0.90 -7.92 27.52
CA LEU A 439 1.32 -8.46 26.22
C LEU A 439 2.76 -9.00 26.30
N ILE A 440 3.07 -9.96 25.46
CA ILE A 440 4.47 -10.33 25.16
C ILE A 440 5.14 -9.20 24.37
N SER A 441 6.48 -9.13 24.42
CA SER A 441 7.27 -8.05 23.80
C SER A 441 6.94 -7.83 22.32
N ASN A 442 6.66 -8.92 21.58
CA ASN A 442 6.32 -8.89 20.16
C ASN A 442 4.99 -8.18 19.82
N GLU A 443 4.13 -7.98 20.81
CA GLU A 443 2.81 -7.33 20.64
C GLU A 443 2.74 -5.96 21.36
N GLN A 444 3.79 -5.56 22.07
CA GLN A 444 3.84 -4.29 22.77
C GLN A 444 3.94 -3.09 21.81
N PHE A 445 3.40 -1.97 22.25
CA PHE A 445 3.62 -0.67 21.65
C PHE A 445 5.02 -0.18 22.01
N PHE A 446 5.69 0.47 21.07
CA PHE A 446 7.08 0.94 21.24
C PHE A 446 7.18 2.44 20.97
N GLY A 447 8.18 3.05 21.62
CA GLY A 447 8.60 4.42 21.41
C GLY A 447 10.11 4.51 21.21
N GLY A 448 10.54 5.58 20.53
CA GLY A 448 11.94 5.82 20.18
C GLY A 448 12.24 5.50 18.71
N GLY A 449 13.26 6.15 18.17
CA GLY A 449 13.77 5.99 16.82
C GLY A 449 13.20 6.96 15.80
N ALA A 450 13.74 6.88 14.59
CA ALA A 450 13.39 7.75 13.47
C ALA A 450 11.91 7.68 13.06
N SER A 451 11.27 6.55 13.32
CA SER A 451 9.87 6.31 12.96
C SER A 451 8.86 6.70 14.05
N SER A 452 9.30 7.01 15.28
CA SER A 452 8.45 7.31 16.43
C SER A 452 8.88 8.61 17.11
N VAL A 453 9.86 8.58 18.03
CA VAL A 453 10.37 9.76 18.75
C VAL A 453 11.86 9.92 18.44
N ARG A 454 12.19 10.86 17.58
CA ARG A 454 13.58 11.20 17.22
C ARG A 454 14.30 11.85 18.40
N GLY A 455 15.55 11.52 18.58
CA GLY A 455 16.37 11.80 19.77
C GLY A 455 16.69 10.52 20.55
N TYR A 456 16.08 9.38 20.20
CA TYR A 456 16.29 8.08 20.84
C TYR A 456 16.55 6.98 19.80
N LYS A 457 17.24 5.92 20.18
CA LYS A 457 17.40 4.73 19.33
C LYS A 457 16.06 4.03 19.09
N GLU A 458 16.00 3.16 18.07
CA GLU A 458 14.81 2.35 17.81
C GLU A 458 14.50 1.46 19.01
N ASN A 459 13.22 1.36 19.37
CA ASN A 459 12.75 0.53 20.48
C ASN A 459 13.31 0.92 21.87
N GLU A 460 13.50 2.21 22.11
CA GLU A 460 14.00 2.75 23.38
C GLU A 460 13.11 2.40 24.57
N ALA A 461 11.80 2.41 24.38
CA ALA A 461 10.82 2.03 25.38
C ALA A 461 9.68 1.23 24.77
N THR A 462 9.15 0.26 25.54
CA THR A 462 8.00 -0.57 25.16
C THR A 462 6.93 -0.56 26.25
N GLY A 463 5.67 -0.71 25.85
CA GLY A 463 4.55 -0.80 26.78
C GLY A 463 3.38 -1.58 26.18
N ASP A 464 2.48 -2.08 27.02
CA ASP A 464 1.28 -2.78 26.55
C ASP A 464 0.31 -1.82 25.87
N SER A 465 0.22 -0.62 26.41
CA SER A 465 -0.56 0.48 25.85
C SER A 465 0.34 1.70 25.67
N GLY A 466 0.04 2.50 24.67
CA GLY A 466 0.81 3.73 24.43
C GLY A 466 0.17 4.61 23.37
N ILE A 467 0.68 5.82 23.32
CA ILE A 467 0.34 6.83 22.31
C ILE A 467 1.62 7.51 21.86
N SER A 468 1.78 7.73 20.57
CA SER A 468 2.86 8.55 20.02
C SER A 468 2.31 9.61 19.08
N GLY A 469 2.97 10.76 19.05
CA GLY A 469 2.60 11.88 18.19
C GLY A 469 3.82 12.57 17.60
N THR A 470 3.71 12.96 16.34
CA THR A 470 4.70 13.74 15.60
C THR A 470 4.03 14.97 15.00
N ILE A 471 4.64 16.13 15.16
CA ILE A 471 4.29 17.34 14.41
C ILE A 471 5.53 17.81 13.67
N GLU A 472 5.42 17.99 12.34
CA GLU A 472 6.49 18.54 11.51
C GLU A 472 6.00 19.82 10.81
N ILE A 473 6.77 20.88 10.90
CA ILE A 473 6.59 22.10 10.11
C ILE A 473 7.53 21.99 8.91
N ARG A 474 6.96 21.71 7.75
CA ARG A 474 7.68 21.53 6.48
C ARG A 474 7.80 22.86 5.77
N LEU A 475 9.03 23.30 5.58
CA LEU A 475 9.37 24.58 4.98
C LEU A 475 9.36 24.48 3.43
N PRO A 476 9.38 25.61 2.72
CA PRO A 476 9.47 25.62 1.28
C PRO A 476 10.70 24.87 0.75
N ASP A 477 10.56 24.35 -0.46
CA ASP A 477 11.68 23.74 -1.17
C ASP A 477 12.75 24.78 -1.52
N VAL A 478 13.94 24.59 -0.99
CA VAL A 478 15.10 25.46 -1.21
C VAL A 478 16.04 24.95 -2.31
N GLY A 479 15.71 23.84 -2.94
CA GLY A 479 16.51 23.22 -4.01
C GLY A 479 16.80 24.17 -5.17
N THR A 480 15.81 24.96 -5.59
CA THR A 480 15.95 25.96 -6.66
C THR A 480 16.95 27.06 -6.28
N ILE A 481 16.94 27.51 -5.01
CA ILE A 481 17.88 28.53 -4.52
C ILE A 481 19.30 27.96 -4.53
N LEU A 482 19.47 26.74 -4.02
CA LEU A 482 20.76 26.08 -3.95
C LEU A 482 21.32 25.76 -5.34
N TYR A 483 20.51 25.41 -6.31
CA TYR A 483 20.91 25.23 -7.70
C TYR A 483 21.56 26.48 -8.31
N HIS A 484 21.02 27.66 -8.02
CA HIS A 484 21.61 28.93 -8.47
C HIS A 484 22.98 29.21 -7.84
N MET A 485 23.21 28.73 -6.60
CA MET A 485 24.49 28.90 -5.91
C MET A 485 25.52 27.82 -6.25
N THR A 486 25.06 26.60 -6.53
CA THR A 486 25.90 25.41 -6.79
C THR A 486 25.36 24.60 -7.97
N PRO A 487 25.56 25.08 -9.23
CA PRO A 487 24.94 24.42 -10.41
C PRO A 487 25.40 22.98 -10.68
N TRP A 488 26.53 22.58 -10.11
CA TRP A 488 27.04 21.20 -10.20
C TRP A 488 26.27 20.21 -9.29
N LEU A 489 25.62 20.73 -8.25
CA LEU A 489 24.74 19.97 -7.39
C LEU A 489 23.30 20.24 -7.84
N ASN A 490 22.79 19.49 -8.77
CA ASN A 490 21.44 19.68 -9.31
C ASN A 490 20.37 18.90 -8.47
N PRO A 491 20.05 19.33 -7.23
CA PRO A 491 19.05 18.67 -6.44
C PRO A 491 17.67 18.98 -7.03
N SER A 492 16.87 17.94 -7.27
CA SER A 492 15.50 18.14 -7.75
C SER A 492 14.60 18.71 -6.66
N SER A 493 14.88 18.43 -5.39
CA SER A 493 14.16 18.94 -4.24
C SER A 493 15.01 18.91 -2.98
N ILE A 494 14.91 19.96 -2.16
CA ILE A 494 15.48 20.03 -0.81
C ILE A 494 14.45 20.70 0.10
N ARG A 495 13.86 19.95 1.01
CA ARG A 495 12.85 20.46 1.95
C ARG A 495 13.34 20.33 3.38
N PRO A 496 13.71 21.45 4.03
CA PRO A 496 13.96 21.47 5.46
C PRO A 496 12.64 21.39 6.24
N TYR A 497 12.72 20.88 7.46
CA TYR A 497 11.60 20.85 8.39
C TYR A 497 12.07 20.87 9.85
N LEU A 498 11.18 21.32 10.72
CA LEU A 498 11.32 21.25 12.16
C LEU A 498 10.31 20.26 12.70
N PHE A 499 10.67 19.54 13.75
CA PHE A 499 9.76 18.54 14.32
C PHE A 499 9.75 18.57 15.85
N TYR A 500 8.63 18.09 16.39
CA TYR A 500 8.46 17.72 17.78
C TYR A 500 7.76 16.37 17.83
N ASP A 501 8.35 15.44 18.56
CA ASP A 501 7.87 14.08 18.74
C ASP A 501 7.63 13.80 20.22
N ILE A 502 6.58 13.04 20.53
CA ILE A 502 6.24 12.63 21.89
C ILE A 502 5.72 11.19 21.87
N ALA A 503 6.04 10.41 22.90
CA ALA A 503 5.38 9.14 23.17
C ALA A 503 5.21 8.95 24.69
N GLU A 504 4.06 8.37 25.04
CA GLU A 504 3.74 7.92 26.39
C GLU A 504 3.37 6.43 26.31
N LEU A 505 4.01 5.61 27.12
CA LEU A 505 3.82 4.16 27.13
C LEU A 505 3.57 3.70 28.55
N SER A 506 2.73 2.69 28.69
CA SER A 506 2.41 2.06 29.97
C SER A 506 2.51 0.56 29.94
N VAL A 507 3.12 -0.01 30.97
CA VAL A 507 3.30 -1.43 31.21
C VAL A 507 2.27 -1.90 32.22
N GLN A 508 1.42 -2.86 31.83
CA GLN A 508 0.44 -3.46 32.74
C GLN A 508 1.12 -4.52 33.61
N GLN A 509 0.81 -4.51 34.90
CA GLN A 509 1.33 -5.45 35.89
C GLN A 509 2.87 -5.60 35.84
N PRO A 510 3.62 -4.49 35.99
CA PRO A 510 5.08 -4.52 35.97
C PRO A 510 5.64 -5.37 37.14
N LEU A 511 6.85 -5.82 36.99
CA LEU A 511 7.61 -6.38 38.12
C LEU A 511 7.85 -5.32 39.19
N PRO A 512 8.09 -5.69 40.48
CA PRO A 512 8.22 -4.71 41.55
C PRO A 512 9.28 -3.61 41.34
N GLU A 513 10.32 -3.91 40.58
CA GLU A 513 11.42 -2.98 40.25
C GLU A 513 11.33 -2.41 38.85
N GLN A 514 10.36 -2.86 38.05
CA GLN A 514 10.17 -2.41 36.67
C GLN A 514 9.39 -1.10 36.63
N LYS A 515 9.85 -0.15 35.81
CA LYS A 515 9.15 1.09 35.53
C LYS A 515 7.84 0.80 34.79
N SER A 516 6.74 1.38 35.28
CA SER A 516 5.39 1.15 34.72
C SER A 516 5.00 2.14 33.63
N GLU A 517 5.65 3.28 33.56
CA GLU A 517 5.32 4.36 32.60
C GLU A 517 6.60 4.92 32.01
N PHE A 518 6.56 5.20 30.71
CA PHE A 518 7.66 5.81 29.98
C PHE A 518 7.13 7.01 29.20
N THR A 519 7.87 8.10 29.29
CA THR A 519 7.62 9.31 28.49
C THR A 519 8.88 9.61 27.69
N LEU A 520 8.73 9.69 26.37
CA LEU A 520 9.78 10.10 25.46
C LEU A 520 9.36 11.40 24.78
N GLN A 521 10.26 12.37 24.71
CA GLN A 521 10.02 13.64 24.01
C GLN A 521 11.28 14.01 23.25
N GLY A 522 11.13 14.37 21.99
CA GLY A 522 12.23 14.78 21.14
C GLY A 522 11.84 15.94 20.24
N THR A 523 12.80 16.81 19.97
CA THR A 523 12.63 17.91 19.04
C THR A 523 13.85 17.98 18.13
N GLY A 524 13.72 18.67 17.01
CA GLY A 524 14.87 18.79 16.12
C GLY A 524 14.53 19.36 14.76
N MET A 525 15.47 19.17 13.87
CA MET A 525 15.34 19.59 12.48
C MET A 525 15.76 18.47 11.54
N GLY A 526 15.20 18.49 10.35
CA GLY A 526 15.54 17.53 9.31
C GLY A 526 15.56 18.16 7.93
N LEU A 527 16.14 17.42 7.02
CA LEU A 527 16.26 17.74 5.62
C LEU A 527 15.89 16.52 4.81
N ARG A 528 14.92 16.65 3.92
CA ARG A 528 14.56 15.58 2.97
C ARG A 528 14.49 16.09 1.55
N GLY A 529 14.72 15.21 0.61
CA GLY A 529 14.62 15.56 -0.79
C GLY A 529 15.06 14.45 -1.73
N ASN A 530 15.26 14.86 -2.98
CA ASN A 530 15.76 13.98 -4.03
C ASN A 530 16.83 14.69 -4.87
N ILE A 531 17.87 13.96 -5.25
CA ILE A 531 18.92 14.47 -6.14
C ILE A 531 18.48 14.28 -7.59
N THR A 532 17.83 13.16 -7.88
CA THR A 532 17.20 12.84 -9.17
C THR A 532 15.83 12.24 -8.90
N GLN A 533 15.10 11.86 -9.93
CA GLN A 533 13.86 11.10 -9.77
C GLN A 533 14.05 9.71 -9.14
N TYR A 534 15.30 9.21 -9.08
CA TYR A 534 15.65 7.87 -8.60
C TYR A 534 16.32 7.87 -7.23
N PHE A 535 16.86 9.00 -6.76
CA PHE A 535 17.66 9.08 -5.54
C PHE A 535 16.99 9.98 -4.51
N HIS A 536 16.63 9.39 -3.36
CA HIS A 536 15.98 10.07 -2.25
C HIS A 536 16.88 10.06 -1.02
N TYR A 537 16.80 11.09 -0.21
CA TYR A 537 17.54 11.21 1.04
C TYR A 537 16.71 11.87 2.13
N GLN A 538 17.04 11.52 3.36
CA GLN A 538 16.52 12.14 4.58
C GLN A 538 17.64 12.16 5.63
N PHE A 539 17.80 13.29 6.29
CA PHE A 539 18.69 13.49 7.41
C PHE A 539 17.93 14.19 8.52
N ASP A 540 18.00 13.64 9.74
CA ASP A 540 17.38 14.20 10.92
C ASP A 540 18.41 14.39 12.02
N MET A 541 18.28 15.48 12.76
CA MET A 541 18.99 15.74 14.00
C MET A 541 17.97 15.87 15.11
N GLY A 542 17.94 14.89 16.00
CA GLY A 542 17.02 14.79 17.11
C GLY A 542 17.69 15.12 18.44
N TYR A 543 17.01 15.91 19.24
CA TYR A 543 17.42 16.32 20.58
C TYR A 543 16.43 15.73 21.59
N PRO A 544 16.83 14.75 22.43
CA PRO A 544 15.98 14.19 23.46
C PRO A 544 15.77 15.20 24.59
N LEU A 545 14.51 15.37 24.99
CA LEU A 545 14.14 16.30 26.06
C LEU A 545 14.02 15.59 27.42
N VAL A 546 13.87 14.29 27.42
CA VAL A 546 13.73 13.44 28.60
C VAL A 546 14.82 12.38 28.59
N SER A 547 15.52 12.19 29.72
CA SER A 547 16.52 11.13 29.85
C SER A 547 15.83 9.76 30.01
N THR A 548 16.44 8.76 29.41
CA THR A 548 16.11 7.33 29.59
C THR A 548 17.24 6.63 30.33
N GLU A 549 17.23 5.32 30.39
CA GLU A 549 18.34 4.52 30.95
C GLU A 549 19.57 4.54 30.03
N ASN A 550 19.36 4.75 28.72
CA ASN A 550 20.40 4.61 27.71
C ASN A 550 20.82 5.96 27.08
N ILE A 551 19.97 6.98 27.14
CA ILE A 551 20.20 8.28 26.48
C ILE A 551 19.86 9.41 27.44
N ASP A 552 20.81 10.32 27.65
CA ASP A 552 20.60 11.50 28.47
C ASP A 552 19.89 12.62 27.69
N SER A 553 19.10 13.41 28.41
CA SER A 553 18.51 14.65 27.84
C SER A 553 19.64 15.56 27.36
N GLY A 554 19.57 15.94 26.09
CA GLY A 554 20.58 16.77 25.46
C GLY A 554 21.55 16.05 24.52
N ASP A 555 21.60 14.71 24.53
CA ASP A 555 22.44 13.91 23.66
C ASP A 555 21.89 13.88 22.25
N LEU A 556 22.52 14.63 21.34
CA LEU A 556 22.08 14.71 19.94
C LEU A 556 22.19 13.38 19.23
N GLN A 557 21.10 12.96 18.64
CA GLN A 557 21.04 11.78 17.77
C GLN A 557 20.90 12.21 16.30
N PHE A 558 21.66 11.57 15.43
CA PHE A 558 21.63 11.79 13.99
C PHE A 558 21.04 10.58 13.29
N TYR A 559 20.11 10.81 12.40
CA TYR A 559 19.52 9.77 11.57
C TYR A 559 19.74 10.11 10.11
N PHE A 560 20.01 9.09 9.33
CA PHE A 560 20.00 9.22 7.89
C PHE A 560 19.28 8.06 7.23
N LYS A 561 18.73 8.36 6.08
CA LYS A 561 18.14 7.39 5.17
C LYS A 561 18.44 7.83 3.74
N VAL A 562 19.00 6.95 2.94
CA VAL A 562 19.29 7.16 1.53
C VAL A 562 18.71 6.00 0.76
N SER A 563 17.95 6.27 -0.30
CA SER A 563 17.38 5.23 -1.15
C SER A 563 17.53 5.54 -2.62
N GLY A 564 17.75 4.48 -3.41
CA GLY A 564 17.71 4.49 -4.85
C GLY A 564 16.55 3.63 -5.36
N GLU A 565 15.75 4.15 -6.29
CA GLU A 565 14.61 3.46 -6.90
C GLU A 565 14.82 3.34 -8.41
N PHE A 566 14.56 2.16 -8.98
CA PHE A 566 14.82 1.85 -10.38
C PHE A 566 13.63 1.15 -11.05
#